data_83e53f80e6e4622dd1410b44315148af
#
_entry.id   83e53f80e6e4622dd1410b44315148af
#
_cell.length_a   1.000
_cell.length_b   1.000
_cell.length_c   1.000
_cell.angle_alpha   90.00
_cell.angle_beta   90.00
_cell.angle_gamma   90.00
#
_symmetry.space_group_name_H-M   'P 1'
#
loop_
_entity.id
_entity.type
_entity.pdbx_description
1 polymer ?
#
loop_
_entity_poly.entity_id
_entity_poly.type
_entity_poly.pdbx_seq_one_letter_code
_entity_poly.pdbx_strand_id
1 'polypeptide(L)'
;MADQTSGQFKRNVAFKVRIGEIFLGKPFLENEKFLFLELGNRKIIRVNIIGNIVDKYDSQSEKRYFFLTLDDGSGQIKLKIFGDDVEKFSDIRQGQTVAVIGNLRHFNNEIYIS
;
A
#
# COMPACT_ATOMS: atom_id res chain seq x y z
N MET A 1 24.43 -8.61 8.19
CA MET A 1 24.16 -8.75 8.00
C MET A 1 23.83 -9.00 7.48
N ALA A 2 23.71 -8.93 7.48
CA ALA A 2 23.42 -9.04 7.08
C ALA A 2 23.06 -9.27 6.46
N ASP A 3 23.07 -9.16 6.18
CA ASP A 3 22.85 -9.37 5.67
C ASP A 3 22.86 -9.74 4.97
N GLN A 4 22.82 -9.82 4.88
CA GLN A 4 22.89 -10.04 4.39
C GLN A 4 23.05 -10.54 3.69
N THR A 5 23.13 -10.63 3.80
CA THR A 5 23.30 -11.09 3.26
C THR A 5 23.32 -11.39 2.64
N SER A 6 23.15 -11.56 2.69
CA SER A 6 23.07 -11.67 2.08
C SER A 6 22.87 -11.16 1.39
N GLY A 7 22.70 -11.00 1.78
CA GLY A 7 22.70 -9.88 1.05
C GLY A 7 21.98 -9.76 -0.18
N GLN A 8 21.88 -10.56 -0.74
CA GLN A 8 21.34 -10.40 -2.04
C GLN A 8 19.89 -10.04 -2.01
N PHE A 9 19.15 -10.59 -1.12
CA PHE A 9 17.76 -10.17 -0.99
C PHE A 9 17.60 -9.30 0.20
N LYS A 10 17.29 -8.07 -0.04
CA LYS A 10 16.85 -7.20 1.03
C LYS A 10 15.38 -6.93 0.84
N ARG A 11 14.60 -7.38 1.77
CA ARG A 11 13.22 -6.93 1.83
C ARG A 11 13.22 -5.51 2.31
N ASN A 12 12.38 -4.71 1.70
CA ASN A 12 12.17 -3.37 2.19
C ASN A 12 11.48 -3.45 3.55
N VAL A 13 11.93 -2.61 4.46
CA VAL A 13 11.32 -2.51 5.78
C VAL A 13 9.91 -1.93 5.62
N ALA A 14 8.96 -2.53 6.30
CA ALA A 14 7.60 -1.98 6.34
C ALA A 14 7.56 -0.93 7.45
N PHE A 15 7.43 0.32 7.05
CA PHE A 15 7.38 1.43 8.01
C PHE A 15 5.98 1.58 8.56
N LYS A 16 5.88 1.68 9.88
CA LYS A 16 4.62 2.05 10.52
C LYS A 16 4.43 3.54 10.33
N VAL A 17 3.42 3.89 9.56
CA VAL A 17 3.09 5.29 9.28
C VAL A 17 1.59 5.45 9.33
N ARG A 18 1.15 6.68 9.52
CA ARG A 18 -0.27 6.99 9.40
C ARG A 18 -0.55 7.40 7.96
N ILE A 19 -1.77 7.13 7.52
CA ILE A 19 -2.14 7.44 6.13
C ILE A 19 -1.96 8.92 5.83
N GLY A 20 -2.35 9.79 6.75
CA GLY A 20 -2.18 11.23 6.55
C GLY A 20 -0.73 11.64 6.33
N GLU A 21 0.22 10.93 6.96
CA GLU A 21 1.64 11.20 6.75
C GLU A 21 2.07 10.87 5.34
N ILE A 22 1.51 9.81 4.75
CA ILE A 22 1.87 9.41 3.39
C ILE A 22 1.61 10.55 2.41
N PHE A 23 0.49 11.25 2.58
CA PHE A 23 0.13 12.33 1.68
C PHE A 23 0.92 13.61 1.91
N LEU A 24 1.70 13.68 3.00
CA LEU A 24 2.63 14.77 3.22
C LEU A 24 4.00 14.49 2.60
N GLY A 25 4.26 13.26 2.23
CA GLY A 25 5.53 12.88 1.64
C GLY A 25 5.62 13.26 0.17
N LYS A 26 6.82 13.14 -0.37
CA LYS A 26 7.09 13.46 -1.77
C LYS A 26 7.37 12.17 -2.53
N PRO A 27 6.56 11.84 -3.56
CA PRO A 27 6.91 10.72 -4.44
C PRO A 27 8.17 11.05 -5.22
N PHE A 28 9.11 10.13 -5.24
CA PHE A 28 10.30 10.25 -6.06
C PHE A 28 10.15 9.32 -7.26
N LEU A 29 10.16 9.92 -8.46
CA LEU A 29 10.00 9.20 -9.71
C LEU A 29 11.25 9.32 -10.56
N GLU A 30 11.55 8.27 -11.30
CA GLU A 30 12.64 8.27 -12.26
C GLU A 30 12.11 7.63 -13.54
N ASN A 31 12.17 8.35 -14.64
CA ASN A 31 11.60 7.90 -15.91
C ASN A 31 10.14 7.51 -15.75
N GLU A 32 9.39 8.34 -15.01
CA GLU A 32 7.96 8.13 -14.73
C GLU A 32 7.68 6.90 -13.86
N LYS A 33 8.70 6.28 -13.33
CA LYS A 33 8.56 5.13 -12.49
C LYS A 33 8.73 5.54 -11.03
N PHE A 34 7.77 5.14 -10.20
CA PHE A 34 7.85 5.43 -8.77
C PHE A 34 8.92 4.59 -8.11
N LEU A 35 9.83 5.22 -7.37
CA LEU A 35 10.88 4.53 -6.65
C LEU A 35 10.61 4.48 -5.16
N PHE A 36 10.23 5.60 -4.56
CA PHE A 36 9.94 5.65 -3.12
C PHE A 36 9.22 6.94 -2.78
N LEU A 37 8.66 6.95 -1.58
CA LEU A 37 8.08 8.15 -1.00
C LEU A 37 9.09 8.73 -0.02
N GLU A 38 9.44 9.99 -0.19
CA GLU A 38 10.32 10.68 0.74
C GLU A 38 9.49 11.31 1.84
N LEU A 39 9.72 10.88 3.07
CA LEU A 39 8.99 11.39 4.23
C LEU A 39 10.00 11.67 5.34
N GLY A 40 10.31 12.95 5.53
CA GLY A 40 11.41 13.34 6.40
C GLY A 40 12.71 12.76 5.86
N ASN A 41 13.44 12.03 6.70
CA ASN A 41 14.69 11.40 6.28
C ASN A 41 14.51 9.97 5.80
N ARG A 42 13.27 9.53 5.62
CA ARG A 42 12.99 8.15 5.28
C ARG A 42 12.61 8.02 3.82
N LYS A 43 13.05 6.94 3.21
CA LYS A 43 12.65 6.54 1.87
C LYS A 43 11.71 5.35 2.03
N ILE A 44 10.42 5.56 1.82
CA ILE A 44 9.40 4.58 2.13
C ILE A 44 8.91 3.92 0.86
N ILE A 45 9.01 2.59 0.84
CA ILE A 45 8.49 1.76 -0.25
C ILE A 45 7.39 0.87 0.27
N ARG A 46 7.50 0.40 1.50
CA ARG A 46 6.59 -0.56 2.10
C ARG A 46 6.06 0.00 3.40
N VAL A 47 4.76 -0.18 3.63
CA VAL A 47 4.09 0.39 4.81
C VAL A 47 3.36 -0.67 5.59
N ASN A 48 3.14 -0.38 6.88
CA ASN A 48 2.37 -1.19 7.80
C ASN A 48 1.36 -0.25 8.45
N ILE A 49 0.07 -0.45 8.14
CA ILE A 49 -0.99 0.45 8.56
C ILE A 49 -2.13 -0.36 9.15
N ILE A 50 -2.66 0.12 10.28
CA ILE A 50 -3.86 -0.46 10.86
C ILE A 50 -4.99 0.53 10.63
N GLY A 51 -6.09 0.04 10.09
CA GLY A 51 -7.24 0.91 9.83
C GLY A 51 -8.49 0.13 9.55
N ASN A 52 -9.54 0.85 9.24
CA ASN A 52 -10.86 0.29 8.94
C ASN A 52 -11.11 0.31 7.45
N ILE A 53 -11.72 -0.75 6.95
CA ILE A 53 -12.19 -0.79 5.57
C ILE A 53 -13.52 -0.04 5.52
N VAL A 54 -13.52 1.12 4.87
CA VAL A 54 -14.70 1.96 4.81
C VAL A 54 -15.44 1.86 3.48
N ASP A 55 -14.80 1.23 2.48
CA ASP A 55 -15.43 1.03 1.19
C ASP A 55 -14.77 -0.15 0.48
N LYS A 56 -15.56 -0.84 -0.34
CA LYS A 56 -15.06 -1.94 -1.15
C LYS A 56 -15.73 -1.90 -2.52
N TYR A 57 -14.93 -1.81 -3.55
CA TYR A 57 -15.38 -1.92 -4.93
C TYR A 57 -14.89 -3.25 -5.50
N ASP A 58 -15.81 -4.05 -6.01
CA ASP A 58 -15.50 -5.33 -6.64
C ASP A 58 -15.90 -5.22 -8.11
N SER A 59 -14.93 -5.41 -9.00
CA SER A 59 -15.19 -5.24 -10.43
C SER A 59 -16.15 -6.28 -10.99
N GLN A 60 -16.15 -7.48 -10.41
CA GLN A 60 -16.97 -8.62 -10.86
C GLN A 60 -16.82 -8.93 -12.35
N SER A 61 -15.69 -8.54 -12.92
CA SER A 61 -15.39 -8.80 -14.33
C SER A 61 -14.56 -10.08 -14.45
N GLU A 62 -14.28 -10.52 -15.69
CA GLU A 62 -13.42 -11.67 -15.91
C GLU A 62 -12.06 -11.49 -15.26
N LYS A 63 -11.48 -10.29 -15.38
CA LYS A 63 -10.27 -9.94 -14.67
C LYS A 63 -10.67 -9.22 -13.41
N ARG A 64 -11.09 -9.99 -12.43
CA ARG A 64 -11.62 -9.46 -11.20
C ARG A 64 -10.55 -8.73 -10.40
N TYR A 65 -10.91 -7.62 -9.82
CA TYR A 65 -10.06 -6.87 -8.92
C TYR A 65 -10.91 -6.20 -7.86
N PHE A 66 -10.27 -5.86 -6.74
CA PHE A 66 -10.90 -5.12 -5.65
C PHE A 66 -10.18 -3.82 -5.43
N PHE A 67 -10.94 -2.77 -5.16
CA PHE A 67 -10.39 -1.54 -4.60
C PHE A 67 -11.02 -1.37 -3.22
N LEU A 68 -10.18 -1.39 -2.19
CA LEU A 68 -10.62 -1.19 -0.83
C LEU A 68 -10.14 0.18 -0.39
N THR A 69 -10.96 0.88 0.39
CA THR A 69 -10.55 2.14 0.98
C THR A 69 -10.28 1.91 2.46
N LEU A 70 -9.06 2.23 2.88
CA LEU A 70 -8.60 2.07 4.25
C LEU A 70 -8.57 3.44 4.90
N ASP A 71 -9.11 3.54 6.11
CA ASP A 71 -9.18 4.78 6.90
C ASP A 71 -8.62 4.50 8.28
N ASP A 72 -7.62 5.27 8.70
CA ASP A 72 -7.01 5.13 10.02
C ASP A 72 -7.28 6.33 10.93
N GLY A 73 -8.21 7.19 10.53
CA GLY A 73 -8.52 8.40 11.27
C GLY A 73 -7.68 9.60 10.87
N SER A 74 -6.53 9.39 10.22
CA SER A 74 -5.69 10.49 9.76
C SER A 74 -5.86 10.77 8.26
N GLY A 75 -6.44 9.83 7.54
CA GLY A 75 -6.65 9.94 6.10
C GLY A 75 -7.16 8.63 5.54
N GLN A 76 -7.32 8.59 4.23
CA GLN A 76 -7.79 7.42 3.52
C GLN A 76 -6.85 7.11 2.37
N ILE A 77 -6.65 5.81 2.11
CA ILE A 77 -5.81 5.36 1.01
C ILE A 77 -6.43 4.13 0.39
N LYS A 78 -6.23 3.93 -0.89
CA LYS A 78 -6.74 2.76 -1.59
C LYS A 78 -5.80 1.59 -1.48
N LEU A 79 -6.38 0.41 -1.30
CA LEU A 79 -5.69 -0.87 -1.47
C LEU A 79 -6.21 -1.44 -2.78
N LYS A 80 -5.30 -1.71 -3.70
CA LYS A 80 -5.69 -2.27 -5.00
C LYS A 80 -5.21 -3.70 -5.07
N ILE A 81 -6.14 -4.63 -5.25
CA ILE A 81 -5.88 -6.07 -5.21
C ILE A 81 -6.23 -6.66 -6.56
N PHE A 82 -5.25 -7.30 -7.18
CA PHE A 82 -5.35 -7.86 -8.52
C PHE A 82 -4.90 -9.32 -8.54
N GLY A 83 -5.25 -10.01 -9.60
CA GLY A 83 -4.70 -11.33 -9.91
C GLY A 83 -5.02 -12.38 -8.86
N ASP A 84 -4.02 -13.17 -8.51
CA ASP A 84 -4.20 -14.28 -7.57
C ASP A 84 -4.59 -13.83 -6.17
N ASP A 85 -4.27 -12.60 -5.82
CA ASP A 85 -4.61 -12.06 -4.50
C ASP A 85 -6.09 -11.82 -4.33
N VAL A 86 -6.84 -11.73 -5.43
CA VAL A 86 -8.29 -11.52 -5.37
C VAL A 86 -8.97 -12.63 -4.58
N GLU A 87 -8.65 -13.87 -4.89
CA GLU A 87 -9.22 -15.02 -4.15
C GLU A 87 -8.79 -14.99 -2.69
N LYS A 88 -7.52 -14.69 -2.48
CA LYS A 88 -6.93 -14.71 -1.13
C LYS A 88 -7.61 -13.71 -0.20
N PHE A 89 -8.01 -12.57 -0.72
CA PHE A 89 -8.54 -11.47 0.09
C PHE A 89 -10.02 -11.19 -0.17
N SER A 90 -10.73 -12.12 -0.80
CA SER A 90 -12.13 -11.91 -1.16
C SER A 90 -13.05 -11.75 0.04
N ASP A 91 -12.65 -12.26 1.20
CA ASP A 91 -13.45 -12.19 2.43
C ASP A 91 -13.36 -10.87 3.16
N ILE A 92 -12.48 -9.98 2.75
CA ILE A 92 -12.36 -8.68 3.39
C ILE A 92 -13.60 -7.87 3.09
N ARG A 93 -14.20 -7.28 4.11
CA ARG A 93 -15.47 -6.55 3.98
C ARG A 93 -15.40 -5.19 4.63
N GLN A 94 -16.25 -4.33 4.13
CA GLN A 94 -16.48 -3.02 4.73
C GLN A 94 -16.84 -3.18 6.20
N GLY A 95 -16.27 -2.34 7.04
CA GLY A 95 -16.50 -2.37 8.48
C GLY A 95 -15.43 -3.10 9.27
N GLN A 96 -14.58 -3.87 8.62
CA GLN A 96 -13.51 -4.61 9.31
C GLN A 96 -12.32 -3.72 9.60
N THR A 97 -11.66 -4.01 10.72
CA THR A 97 -10.38 -3.43 11.08
C THR A 97 -9.29 -4.40 10.63
N VAL A 98 -8.32 -3.90 9.89
CA VAL A 98 -7.26 -4.74 9.33
C VAL A 98 -5.89 -4.13 9.58
N ALA A 99 -4.88 -4.98 9.61
CA ALA A 99 -3.49 -4.57 9.56
C ALA A 99 -2.99 -4.87 8.15
N VAL A 100 -2.48 -3.86 7.47
CA VAL A 100 -2.05 -3.97 6.08
C VAL A 100 -0.57 -3.76 5.99
N ILE A 101 0.12 -4.73 5.37
CA ILE A 101 1.51 -4.58 4.99
C ILE A 101 1.56 -4.69 3.48
N GLY A 102 2.01 -3.65 2.82
CA GLY A 102 2.03 -3.64 1.37
C GLY A 102 2.95 -2.56 0.82
N ASN A 103 3.13 -2.59 -0.48
CA ASN A 103 4.00 -1.65 -1.15
C ASN A 103 3.23 -0.42 -1.60
N LEU A 104 3.86 0.74 -1.44
CA LEU A 104 3.34 1.96 -2.02
C LEU A 104 3.54 1.94 -3.53
N ARG A 105 2.55 2.42 -4.25
CA ARG A 105 2.59 2.58 -5.70
C ARG A 105 2.10 3.98 -6.04
N HIS A 106 2.48 4.42 -7.21
CA HIS A 106 2.06 5.73 -7.70
C HIS A 106 1.72 5.62 -9.17
N PHE A 107 0.52 6.05 -9.54
CA PHE A 107 0.06 6.02 -10.92
C PHE A 107 -1.00 7.08 -11.10
N ASN A 108 -0.87 7.90 -12.18
CA ASN A 108 -1.81 8.99 -12.48
C ASN A 108 -2.01 9.93 -11.30
N ASN A 109 -0.91 10.32 -10.67
CA ASN A 109 -0.91 11.22 -9.51
C ASN A 109 -1.64 10.67 -8.29
N GLU A 110 -1.86 9.38 -8.25
CA GLU A 110 -2.47 8.72 -7.09
C GLU A 110 -1.45 7.82 -6.42
N ILE A 111 -1.35 7.93 -5.08
CA ILE A 111 -0.59 6.97 -4.27
C ILE A 111 -1.57 5.96 -3.71
N TYR A 112 -1.24 4.69 -3.83
CA TYR A 112 -2.06 3.61 -3.31
C TYR A 112 -1.16 2.47 -2.82
N ILE A 113 -1.78 1.47 -2.18
CA ILE A 113 -1.06 0.29 -1.67
C ILE A 113 -1.47 -0.91 -2.51
N SER A 114 -0.48 -1.70 -2.83
CA SER A 114 -0.71 -2.92 -3.59
C SER A 114 0.01 -4.11 -2.97
#